data_3d6c39b23df76b2687b7e8d2a8b1eada
#
_entry.id   3d6c39b23df76b2687b7e8d2a8b1eada
#
_cell.length_a   1.000
_cell.length_b   1.000
_cell.length_c   1.000
_cell.angle_alpha   90.00
_cell.angle_beta   90.00
_cell.angle_gamma   90.00
#
_symmetry.space_group_name_H-M   'P 1'
#
loop_
_entity.id
_entity.type
_entity.pdbx_description
1 polymer ?
#
loop_
_entity_poly.entity_id
_entity_poly.type
_entity_poly.pdbx_seq_one_letter_code
_entity_poly.pdbx_strand_id
1 'polypeptide(L)'
;MTPQAREAILAADRVVGYLTYLDLIKDLIEGKETVGTAMMQEVDRCQQAVDLAVEGHQVVVVSSGDSGVYGMAGLVLELANKVPAEKRPSVDIVPGLSAVNVAASVLGAPLMHDFAVISLSDLMTPWDLIKKRADVCAQGDMVISLYNPRSKKRVTHLDEVREIVLKYRDPKTPVGIVQKAGRPGQHMVISDLENFTKEEVDMQTLVIIGNSQTYVENGRMITPRGYKL
;
A
#
# COMPACT_ATOMS: atom_id res chain seq x y z
N MET A 1 11.00 -0.37 -8.61
CA MET A 1 10.74 0.95 -9.21
C MET A 1 10.53 0.77 -10.70
N THR A 2 9.58 1.47 -11.32
CA THR A 2 9.40 1.47 -12.78
C THR A 2 10.48 2.33 -13.45
N PRO A 3 10.83 2.07 -14.74
CA PRO A 3 11.76 2.95 -15.48
C PRO A 3 11.29 4.40 -15.49
N GLN A 4 10.00 4.62 -15.76
CA GLN A 4 9.38 5.97 -15.77
C GLN A 4 9.54 6.69 -14.42
N ALA A 5 9.33 5.99 -13.28
CA ALA A 5 9.54 6.58 -11.96
C ALA A 5 11.01 6.95 -11.72
N ARG A 6 11.93 6.12 -12.21
CA ARG A 6 13.37 6.40 -12.12
C ARG A 6 13.73 7.65 -12.93
N GLU A 7 13.24 7.75 -14.16
CA GLU A 7 13.47 8.89 -15.05
C GLU A 7 12.92 10.19 -14.43
N ALA A 8 11.69 10.16 -13.90
CA ALA A 8 11.09 11.32 -13.24
C ALA A 8 11.92 11.81 -12.03
N ILE A 9 12.42 10.88 -11.19
CA ILE A 9 13.30 11.23 -10.07
C ILE A 9 14.62 11.85 -10.55
N LEU A 10 15.21 11.29 -11.61
CA LEU A 10 16.48 11.79 -12.14
C LEU A 10 16.33 13.16 -12.80
N ALA A 11 15.20 13.44 -13.46
CA ALA A 11 14.93 14.69 -14.13
C ALA A 11 14.58 15.84 -13.16
N ALA A 12 14.08 15.56 -11.98
CA ALA A 12 13.61 16.56 -11.03
C ALA A 12 14.75 17.42 -10.44
N ASP A 13 14.47 18.71 -10.20
CA ASP A 13 15.35 19.64 -9.47
C ASP A 13 15.21 19.47 -7.98
N ARG A 14 14.00 19.15 -7.53
CA ARG A 14 13.61 19.02 -6.11
C ARG A 14 12.94 17.69 -5.86
N VAL A 15 13.35 17.03 -4.78
CA VAL A 15 12.77 15.74 -4.35
C VAL A 15 12.13 15.88 -2.99
N VAL A 16 10.82 15.66 -2.93
CA VAL A 16 10.02 15.79 -1.71
C VAL A 16 9.53 14.41 -1.28
N GLY A 17 9.69 14.07 0.00
CA GLY A 17 9.27 12.75 0.48
C GLY A 17 9.32 12.57 1.99
N TYR A 18 8.76 11.46 2.45
CA TYR A 18 9.00 10.97 3.81
C TYR A 18 10.45 10.50 3.94
N LEU A 19 11.14 10.89 5.01
CA LEU A 19 12.58 10.61 5.18
C LEU A 19 12.95 9.15 4.89
N THR A 20 12.18 8.19 5.41
CA THR A 20 12.43 6.76 5.16
C THR A 20 12.32 6.40 3.66
N TYR A 21 11.48 7.09 2.89
CA TYR A 21 11.34 6.82 1.45
C TYR A 21 12.48 7.46 0.66
N LEU A 22 12.96 8.63 1.08
CA LEU A 22 14.14 9.27 0.50
C LEU A 22 15.39 8.39 0.72
N ASP A 23 15.54 7.78 1.89
CA ASP A 23 16.64 6.85 2.19
C ASP A 23 16.66 5.63 1.25
N LEU A 24 15.49 5.16 0.79
CA LEU A 24 15.40 4.03 -0.15
C LEU A 24 15.88 4.36 -1.57
N ILE A 25 16.00 5.64 -1.90
CA ILE A 25 16.40 6.12 -3.24
C ILE A 25 17.60 7.06 -3.18
N LYS A 26 18.34 7.07 -2.06
CA LYS A 26 19.45 8.00 -1.83
C LYS A 26 20.45 8.06 -2.99
N ASP A 27 20.73 6.92 -3.62
CA ASP A 27 21.66 6.82 -4.74
C ASP A 27 21.16 7.53 -6.03
N LEU A 28 19.82 7.78 -6.14
CA LEU A 28 19.20 8.47 -7.27
C LEU A 28 19.04 9.97 -7.04
N ILE A 29 19.13 10.42 -5.80
CA ILE A 29 18.91 11.81 -5.39
C ILE A 29 20.18 12.49 -4.87
N GLU A 30 21.34 11.84 -5.02
CA GLU A 30 22.63 12.41 -4.66
C GLU A 30 22.85 13.75 -5.40
N GLY A 31 23.21 14.78 -4.64
CA GLY A 31 23.43 16.14 -5.17
C GLY A 31 22.15 16.95 -5.46
N LYS A 32 20.94 16.36 -5.25
CA LYS A 32 19.67 17.09 -5.40
C LYS A 32 19.23 17.73 -4.09
N GLU A 33 18.52 18.86 -4.20
CA GLU A 33 17.85 19.42 -3.02
C GLU A 33 16.65 18.56 -2.64
N THR A 34 16.60 18.20 -1.36
CA THR A 34 15.55 17.33 -0.82
C THR A 34 14.76 18.02 0.27
N VAL A 35 13.44 17.82 0.27
CA VAL A 35 12.53 18.23 1.34
C VAL A 35 12.01 16.96 2.01
N GLY A 36 12.65 16.59 3.11
CA GLY A 36 12.28 15.44 3.92
C GLY A 36 11.47 15.86 5.14
N THR A 37 10.32 15.24 5.37
CA THR A 37 9.51 15.48 6.56
C THR A 37 9.25 14.18 7.33
N ALA A 38 8.87 14.29 8.60
CA ALA A 38 8.49 13.16 9.44
C ALA A 38 7.12 12.58 9.05
N MET A 39 6.76 11.45 9.67
CA MET A 39 5.41 10.87 9.57
C MET A 39 4.36 11.85 10.14
N MET A 40 3.13 11.82 9.62
CA MET A 40 2.01 12.70 9.96
C MET A 40 2.18 14.18 9.54
N GLN A 41 3.08 14.44 8.59
CA GLN A 41 3.27 15.76 7.97
C GLN A 41 3.01 15.71 6.45
N GLU A 42 2.06 14.88 6.03
CA GLU A 42 1.75 14.65 4.62
C GLU A 42 1.25 15.93 3.94
N VAL A 43 0.38 16.70 4.61
CA VAL A 43 -0.18 17.96 4.08
C VAL A 43 0.92 18.99 3.88
N ASP A 44 1.75 19.22 4.91
CA ASP A 44 2.84 20.20 4.86
C ASP A 44 3.84 19.86 3.77
N ARG A 45 4.19 18.57 3.66
CA ARG A 45 5.09 18.05 2.63
C ARG A 45 4.56 18.25 1.23
N CYS A 46 3.29 17.90 0.99
CA CYS A 46 2.67 18.08 -0.31
C CYS A 46 2.45 19.56 -0.65
N GLN A 47 2.15 20.41 0.34
CA GLN A 47 2.05 21.85 0.14
C GLN A 47 3.39 22.45 -0.28
N GLN A 48 4.48 22.10 0.40
CA GLN A 48 5.82 22.55 0.02
C GLN A 48 6.19 22.12 -1.41
N ALA A 49 5.80 20.91 -1.81
CA ALA A 49 6.04 20.47 -3.19
C ALA A 49 5.26 21.32 -4.22
N VAL A 50 4.01 21.66 -3.93
CA VAL A 50 3.18 22.52 -4.79
C VAL A 50 3.77 23.94 -4.85
N ASP A 51 4.19 24.50 -3.72
CA ASP A 51 4.77 25.84 -3.65
C ASP A 51 6.05 25.94 -4.47
N LEU A 52 6.96 24.97 -4.35
CA LEU A 52 8.18 24.88 -5.16
C LEU A 52 7.86 24.76 -6.67
N ALA A 53 6.82 24.01 -7.03
CA ALA A 53 6.40 23.91 -8.43
C ALA A 53 5.80 25.22 -8.96
N VAL A 54 5.09 26.00 -8.14
CA VAL A 54 4.60 27.34 -8.47
C VAL A 54 5.77 28.32 -8.67
N GLU A 55 6.87 28.14 -7.96
CA GLU A 55 8.12 28.90 -8.13
C GLU A 55 8.88 28.53 -9.41
N GLY A 56 8.44 27.51 -10.14
CA GLY A 56 9.00 27.09 -11.42
C GLY A 56 10.00 25.94 -11.35
N HIS A 57 10.13 25.27 -10.20
CA HIS A 57 10.97 24.09 -10.05
C HIS A 57 10.30 22.84 -10.61
N GLN A 58 11.10 21.92 -11.15
CA GLN A 58 10.67 20.57 -11.49
C GLN A 58 10.72 19.68 -10.24
N VAL A 59 9.56 19.44 -9.65
CA VAL A 59 9.44 18.77 -8.35
C VAL A 59 8.93 17.35 -8.51
N VAL A 60 9.53 16.38 -7.81
CA VAL A 60 9.01 15.03 -7.66
C VAL A 60 8.62 14.74 -6.22
N VAL A 61 7.40 14.24 -6.00
CA VAL A 61 6.95 13.76 -4.69
C VAL A 61 7.04 12.25 -4.66
N VAL A 62 7.85 11.72 -3.75
CA VAL A 62 8.16 10.29 -3.65
C VAL A 62 7.24 9.60 -2.65
N SER A 63 6.51 8.59 -3.13
CA SER A 63 5.74 7.64 -2.32
C SER A 63 6.34 6.25 -2.42
N SER A 64 6.21 5.45 -1.36
CA SER A 64 6.53 4.02 -1.41
C SER A 64 5.43 3.24 -2.13
N GLY A 65 5.81 2.26 -2.92
CA GLY A 65 4.86 1.45 -3.67
C GLY A 65 4.33 2.16 -4.90
N ASP A 66 3.04 2.46 -4.91
CA ASP A 66 2.34 3.25 -5.94
C ASP A 66 1.79 4.52 -5.32
N SER A 67 1.99 5.66 -5.97
CA SER A 67 1.59 6.98 -5.45
C SER A 67 0.08 7.17 -5.35
N GLY A 68 -0.70 6.41 -6.12
CA GLY A 68 -2.18 6.41 -6.12
C GLY A 68 -2.81 5.38 -5.18
N VAL A 69 -2.03 4.42 -4.66
CA VAL A 69 -2.52 3.38 -3.74
C VAL A 69 -2.09 3.70 -2.31
N TYR A 70 -2.92 4.40 -1.55
CA TYR A 70 -2.62 4.93 -0.21
C TYR A 70 -1.35 5.80 -0.15
N GLY A 71 -0.97 6.38 -1.29
CA GLY A 71 0.14 7.32 -1.42
C GLY A 71 -0.33 8.78 -1.42
N MET A 72 0.52 9.68 -1.87
CA MET A 72 0.29 11.13 -1.78
C MET A 72 -0.27 11.76 -3.07
N ALA A 73 -0.49 10.99 -4.15
CA ALA A 73 -0.91 11.55 -5.44
C ALA A 73 -2.23 12.35 -5.34
N GLY A 74 -3.23 11.80 -4.65
CA GLY A 74 -4.52 12.49 -4.43
C GLY A 74 -4.35 13.82 -3.68
N LEU A 75 -3.58 13.83 -2.61
CA LEU A 75 -3.33 15.03 -1.81
C LEU A 75 -2.60 16.12 -2.60
N VAL A 76 -1.60 15.75 -3.41
CA VAL A 76 -0.89 16.70 -4.29
C VAL A 76 -1.87 17.32 -5.29
N LEU A 77 -2.73 16.52 -5.93
CA LEU A 77 -3.76 17.02 -6.86
C LEU A 77 -4.75 17.97 -6.18
N GLU A 78 -5.22 17.61 -4.98
CA GLU A 78 -6.14 18.48 -4.20
C GLU A 78 -5.50 19.82 -3.86
N LEU A 79 -4.22 19.83 -3.46
CA LEU A 79 -3.50 21.07 -3.13
C LEU A 79 -3.19 21.90 -4.38
N ALA A 80 -2.74 21.27 -5.47
CA ALA A 80 -2.49 21.95 -6.73
C ALA A 80 -3.77 22.60 -7.28
N ASN A 81 -4.94 21.96 -7.10
CA ASN A 81 -6.23 22.52 -7.53
C ASN A 81 -6.67 23.77 -6.73
N LYS A 82 -6.08 24.05 -5.58
CA LYS A 82 -6.32 25.28 -4.81
C LYS A 82 -5.52 26.46 -5.35
N VAL A 83 -4.49 26.21 -6.17
CA VAL A 83 -3.70 27.26 -6.81
C VAL A 83 -4.52 27.91 -7.93
N PRO A 84 -4.53 29.25 -8.07
CA PRO A 84 -5.18 29.95 -9.18
C PRO A 84 -4.76 29.37 -10.53
N ALA A 85 -5.69 29.27 -11.49
CA ALA A 85 -5.51 28.55 -12.74
C ALA A 85 -4.28 29.01 -13.54
N GLU A 86 -3.99 30.31 -13.52
CA GLU A 86 -2.87 30.95 -14.22
C GLU A 86 -1.49 30.62 -13.64
N LYS A 87 -1.44 30.10 -12.39
CA LYS A 87 -0.19 29.74 -11.70
C LYS A 87 -0.13 28.25 -11.35
N ARG A 88 -1.20 27.49 -11.68
CA ARG A 88 -1.31 26.10 -11.29
C ARG A 88 -0.28 25.23 -12.01
N PRO A 89 0.57 24.52 -11.29
CA PRO A 89 1.50 23.58 -11.92
C PRO A 89 0.76 22.39 -12.55
N SER A 90 1.29 21.85 -13.63
CA SER A 90 0.84 20.54 -14.12
C SER A 90 1.31 19.45 -13.19
N VAL A 91 0.48 18.44 -12.99
CA VAL A 91 0.79 17.29 -12.10
C VAL A 91 0.63 16.00 -12.88
N ASP A 92 1.71 15.27 -13.05
CA ASP A 92 1.73 13.95 -13.67
C ASP A 92 1.82 12.86 -12.58
N ILE A 93 0.97 11.86 -12.67
CA ILE A 93 1.01 10.70 -11.77
C ILE A 93 1.80 9.58 -12.43
N VAL A 94 2.94 9.27 -11.85
CA VAL A 94 3.80 8.18 -12.33
C VAL A 94 3.49 6.91 -11.55
N PRO A 95 3.09 5.80 -12.24
CA PRO A 95 2.72 4.56 -11.58
C PRO A 95 3.91 3.86 -10.95
N GLY A 96 3.67 3.22 -9.82
CA GLY A 96 4.63 2.38 -9.10
C GLY A 96 4.19 0.92 -9.00
N LEU A 97 4.94 0.13 -8.24
CA LEU A 97 4.55 -1.24 -7.88
C LEU A 97 3.94 -1.22 -6.48
N SER A 98 2.63 -1.33 -6.40
CA SER A 98 1.95 -1.36 -5.11
C SER A 98 2.36 -2.57 -4.27
N ALA A 99 2.35 -2.44 -2.95
CA ALA A 99 2.76 -3.51 -2.05
C ALA A 99 1.93 -4.79 -2.24
N VAL A 100 0.65 -4.66 -2.62
CA VAL A 100 -0.22 -5.82 -2.87
C VAL A 100 0.30 -6.69 -4.02
N ASN A 101 0.75 -6.08 -5.12
CA ASN A 101 1.27 -6.81 -6.28
C ASN A 101 2.60 -7.52 -5.94
N VAL A 102 3.47 -6.82 -5.20
CA VAL A 102 4.76 -7.40 -4.78
C VAL A 102 4.54 -8.54 -3.78
N ALA A 103 3.69 -8.34 -2.78
CA ALA A 103 3.38 -9.39 -1.80
C ALA A 103 2.72 -10.61 -2.46
N ALA A 104 1.80 -10.40 -3.41
CA ALA A 104 1.18 -11.48 -4.15
C ALA A 104 2.21 -12.31 -4.93
N SER A 105 3.18 -11.67 -5.60
CA SER A 105 4.24 -12.36 -6.34
C SER A 105 5.17 -13.18 -5.43
N VAL A 106 5.39 -12.71 -4.20
CA VAL A 106 6.17 -13.44 -3.19
C VAL A 106 5.41 -14.69 -2.71
N LEU A 107 4.10 -14.57 -2.48
CA LEU A 107 3.24 -15.67 -2.03
C LEU A 107 2.94 -16.69 -3.12
N GLY A 108 2.92 -16.29 -4.39
CA GLY A 108 2.53 -17.13 -5.52
C GLY A 108 1.57 -16.40 -6.46
N ALA A 109 0.32 -16.83 -6.55
CA ALA A 109 -0.71 -16.23 -7.39
C ALA A 109 -2.07 -16.09 -6.64
N PRO A 110 -2.13 -15.39 -5.48
CA PRO A 110 -3.36 -15.30 -4.70
C PRO A 110 -4.40 -14.34 -5.30
N LEU A 111 -4.02 -13.45 -6.24
CA LEU A 111 -4.87 -12.39 -6.80
C LEU A 111 -5.40 -12.72 -8.20
N MET A 112 -5.50 -14.00 -8.56
CA MET A 112 -5.98 -14.40 -9.89
C MET A 112 -7.49 -14.31 -10.05
N HIS A 113 -8.23 -14.01 -9.00
CA HIS A 113 -9.67 -13.73 -8.98
C HIS A 113 -9.96 -12.33 -8.45
N ASP A 114 -11.23 -11.94 -8.33
CA ASP A 114 -11.60 -10.63 -7.80
C ASP A 114 -11.05 -10.41 -6.40
N PHE A 115 -10.48 -9.24 -6.16
CA PHE A 115 -9.87 -8.92 -4.88
C PHE A 115 -10.16 -7.48 -4.46
N ALA A 116 -10.16 -7.26 -3.16
CA ALA A 116 -10.31 -5.96 -2.54
C ALA A 116 -9.02 -5.57 -1.82
N VAL A 117 -8.74 -4.26 -1.78
CA VAL A 117 -7.65 -3.66 -1.03
C VAL A 117 -8.26 -2.77 0.05
N ILE A 118 -7.94 -3.05 1.32
CA ILE A 118 -8.51 -2.35 2.47
C ILE A 118 -7.37 -1.90 3.39
N SER A 119 -7.33 -0.61 3.73
CA SER A 119 -6.45 -0.11 4.79
C SER A 119 -7.15 -0.20 6.14
N LEU A 120 -6.47 -0.78 7.15
CA LEU A 120 -6.95 -0.82 8.52
C LEU A 120 -6.60 0.46 9.31
N SER A 121 -6.08 1.50 8.62
CA SER A 121 -5.83 2.78 9.25
C SER A 121 -7.13 3.54 9.49
N ASP A 122 -7.45 3.76 10.75
CA ASP A 122 -8.63 4.48 11.24
C ASP A 122 -8.39 5.98 11.47
N LEU A 123 -7.26 6.51 10.98
CA LEU A 123 -6.92 7.93 11.14
C LEU A 123 -7.84 8.87 10.34
N MET A 124 -8.21 8.46 9.13
CA MET A 124 -9.02 9.26 8.20
C MET A 124 -10.36 8.60 7.84
N THR A 125 -10.52 7.32 8.17
CA THR A 125 -11.72 6.54 7.87
C THR A 125 -12.28 5.96 9.16
N PRO A 126 -13.56 6.18 9.50
CA PRO A 126 -14.16 5.59 10.69
C PRO A 126 -14.02 4.07 10.71
N TRP A 127 -13.65 3.51 11.86
CA TRP A 127 -13.42 2.07 12.02
C TRP A 127 -14.63 1.21 11.63
N ASP A 128 -15.84 1.64 11.96
CA ASP A 128 -17.07 0.92 11.59
C ASP A 128 -17.26 0.82 10.07
N LEU A 129 -16.83 1.84 9.31
CA LEU A 129 -16.86 1.78 7.85
C LEU A 129 -15.81 0.80 7.31
N ILE A 130 -14.63 0.74 7.93
CA ILE A 130 -13.59 -0.24 7.55
C ILE A 130 -14.10 -1.66 7.80
N LYS A 131 -14.71 -1.92 8.98
CA LYS A 131 -15.33 -3.22 9.32
C LYS A 131 -16.41 -3.60 8.32
N LYS A 132 -17.30 -2.65 7.97
CA LYS A 132 -18.35 -2.88 6.98
C LYS A 132 -17.78 -3.27 5.61
N ARG A 133 -16.69 -2.64 5.17
CA ARG A 133 -16.00 -3.00 3.91
C ARG A 133 -15.43 -4.41 3.96
N ALA A 134 -14.78 -4.77 5.06
CA ALA A 134 -14.28 -6.13 5.25
C ALA A 134 -15.40 -7.18 5.24
N ASP A 135 -16.53 -6.89 5.89
CA ASP A 135 -17.71 -7.75 5.95
C ASP A 135 -18.31 -8.00 4.55
N VAL A 136 -18.55 -6.94 3.78
CA VAL A 136 -19.11 -7.05 2.42
C VAL A 136 -18.16 -7.78 1.46
N CYS A 137 -16.85 -7.52 1.55
CA CYS A 137 -15.86 -8.22 0.72
C CYS A 137 -15.74 -9.71 1.11
N ALA A 138 -15.87 -10.04 2.39
CA ALA A 138 -15.88 -11.42 2.86
C ALA A 138 -17.14 -12.14 2.40
N GLN A 139 -18.31 -11.51 2.50
CA GLN A 139 -19.58 -12.04 2.02
C GLN A 139 -19.58 -12.28 0.50
N GLY A 140 -18.95 -11.38 -0.27
CA GLY A 140 -18.79 -11.48 -1.71
C GLY A 140 -17.70 -12.46 -2.16
N ASP A 141 -17.10 -13.20 -1.25
CA ASP A 141 -16.02 -14.16 -1.50
C ASP A 141 -14.79 -13.59 -2.27
N MET A 142 -14.48 -12.31 -2.05
CA MET A 142 -13.32 -11.66 -2.65
C MET A 142 -12.04 -12.02 -1.88
N VAL A 143 -10.91 -12.15 -2.57
CA VAL A 143 -9.60 -12.12 -1.89
C VAL A 143 -9.42 -10.74 -1.24
N ILE A 144 -9.00 -10.69 0.04
CA ILE A 144 -8.91 -9.43 0.79
C ILE A 144 -7.45 -9.12 1.13
N SER A 145 -6.95 -7.99 0.63
CA SER A 145 -5.60 -7.52 0.91
C SER A 145 -5.65 -6.36 1.92
N LEU A 146 -5.00 -6.55 3.08
CA LEU A 146 -5.04 -5.60 4.19
C LEU A 146 -3.72 -4.81 4.27
N TYR A 147 -3.83 -3.49 4.11
CA TYR A 147 -2.76 -2.52 4.36
C TYR A 147 -2.82 -1.98 5.78
N ASN A 148 -1.70 -1.55 6.31
CA ASN A 148 -1.57 -0.98 7.66
C ASN A 148 -2.19 -1.89 8.74
N PRO A 149 -1.92 -3.20 8.73
CA PRO A 149 -2.67 -4.16 9.52
C PRO A 149 -2.50 -3.98 11.02
N ARG A 150 -1.36 -3.49 11.49
CA ARG A 150 -1.07 -3.26 12.90
C ARG A 150 -0.18 -2.04 13.13
N SER A 151 -0.35 -1.37 14.27
CA SER A 151 0.54 -0.30 14.75
C SER A 151 0.60 -0.31 16.28
N LYS A 152 1.42 0.55 16.88
CA LYS A 152 1.47 0.70 18.35
C LYS A 152 0.12 1.03 18.99
N LYS A 153 -0.79 1.69 18.24
CA LYS A 153 -2.13 2.08 18.72
C LYS A 153 -3.24 1.13 18.22
N ARG A 154 -3.05 0.50 17.06
CA ARG A 154 -4.01 -0.43 16.44
C ARG A 154 -3.57 -1.86 16.71
N VAL A 155 -3.94 -2.39 17.85
CA VAL A 155 -3.54 -3.75 18.28
C VAL A 155 -4.63 -4.79 18.06
N THR A 156 -5.94 -4.41 18.06
CA THR A 156 -7.09 -5.31 17.94
C THR A 156 -7.71 -5.38 16.55
N HIS A 157 -7.44 -4.39 15.68
CA HIS A 157 -8.11 -4.24 14.39
C HIS A 157 -8.00 -5.49 13.50
N LEU A 158 -6.83 -6.11 13.49
CA LEU A 158 -6.60 -7.32 12.69
C LEU A 158 -7.40 -8.51 13.22
N ASP A 159 -7.52 -8.65 14.55
CA ASP A 159 -8.34 -9.68 15.19
C ASP A 159 -9.83 -9.48 14.93
N GLU A 160 -10.31 -8.23 14.97
CA GLU A 160 -11.71 -7.91 14.65
C GLU A 160 -12.04 -8.22 13.18
N VAL A 161 -11.12 -7.93 12.24
CA VAL A 161 -11.29 -8.30 10.83
C VAL A 161 -11.30 -9.82 10.66
N ARG A 162 -10.42 -10.56 11.37
CA ARG A 162 -10.45 -12.03 11.38
C ARG A 162 -11.82 -12.55 11.77
N GLU A 163 -12.39 -12.07 12.88
CA GLU A 163 -13.71 -12.50 13.36
C GLU A 163 -14.83 -12.19 12.35
N ILE A 164 -14.72 -11.08 11.63
CA ILE A 164 -15.66 -10.72 10.56
C ILE A 164 -15.56 -11.74 9.42
N VAL A 165 -14.36 -12.04 8.95
CA VAL A 165 -14.15 -12.94 7.80
C VAL A 165 -14.50 -14.39 8.14
N LEU A 166 -14.25 -14.83 9.37
CA LEU A 166 -14.63 -16.18 9.87
C LEU A 166 -16.13 -16.48 9.82
N LYS A 167 -16.98 -15.45 9.72
CA LYS A 167 -18.45 -15.67 9.52
C LYS A 167 -18.77 -16.26 8.15
N TYR A 168 -17.89 -16.11 7.18
CA TYR A 168 -18.14 -16.46 5.77
C TYR A 168 -17.15 -17.47 5.21
N ARG A 169 -16.05 -17.73 5.90
CA ARG A 169 -14.93 -18.52 5.39
C ARG A 169 -14.51 -19.61 6.36
N ASP A 170 -14.00 -20.69 5.79
CA ASP A 170 -13.40 -21.78 6.55
C ASP A 170 -12.21 -21.25 7.38
N PRO A 171 -12.09 -21.62 8.66
CA PRO A 171 -10.93 -21.29 9.49
C PRO A 171 -9.58 -21.69 8.88
N LYS A 172 -9.57 -22.69 7.98
CA LYS A 172 -8.37 -23.14 7.25
C LYS A 172 -8.10 -22.38 5.96
N THR A 173 -8.93 -21.38 5.60
CA THR A 173 -8.66 -20.50 4.45
C THR A 173 -7.24 -19.94 4.54
N PRO A 174 -6.41 -20.08 3.48
CA PRO A 174 -5.04 -19.60 3.51
C PRO A 174 -4.94 -18.08 3.66
N VAL A 175 -3.99 -17.65 4.50
CA VAL A 175 -3.65 -16.24 4.71
C VAL A 175 -2.15 -16.05 4.52
N GLY A 176 -1.79 -15.25 3.54
CA GLY A 176 -0.40 -14.86 3.28
C GLY A 176 -0.03 -13.57 4.02
N ILE A 177 1.13 -13.57 4.67
CA ILE A 177 1.69 -12.43 5.41
C ILE A 177 3.05 -12.13 4.83
N VAL A 178 3.25 -10.91 4.34
CA VAL A 178 4.52 -10.50 3.75
C VAL A 178 4.98 -9.19 4.39
N GLN A 179 6.09 -9.26 5.09
CA GLN A 179 6.78 -8.09 5.66
C GLN A 179 7.80 -7.56 4.66
N LYS A 180 7.91 -6.23 4.55
CA LYS A 180 8.90 -5.53 3.71
C LYS A 180 8.96 -6.07 2.28
N ALA A 181 7.80 -6.36 1.67
CA ALA A 181 7.71 -6.91 0.34
C ALA A 181 8.59 -6.15 -0.69
N GLY A 182 9.48 -6.87 -1.37
CA GLY A 182 10.42 -6.30 -2.35
C GLY A 182 11.55 -5.46 -1.78
N ARG A 183 11.85 -5.55 -0.46
CA ARG A 183 12.88 -4.77 0.22
C ARG A 183 13.85 -5.67 1.00
N PRO A 184 15.04 -5.15 1.37
CA PRO A 184 15.94 -5.85 2.28
C PRO A 184 15.23 -6.24 3.58
N GLY A 185 15.42 -7.50 4.00
CA GLY A 185 14.73 -8.08 5.15
C GLY A 185 13.29 -8.52 4.86
N GLN A 186 12.93 -8.75 3.59
CA GLN A 186 11.65 -9.38 3.24
C GLN A 186 11.50 -10.72 3.93
N HIS A 187 10.34 -10.91 4.55
CA HIS A 187 9.95 -12.17 5.18
C HIS A 187 8.51 -12.50 4.79
N MET A 188 8.21 -13.79 4.59
CA MET A 188 6.86 -14.24 4.30
C MET A 188 6.47 -15.46 5.13
N VAL A 189 5.19 -15.52 5.51
CA VAL A 189 4.56 -16.69 6.14
C VAL A 189 3.23 -16.95 5.43
N ILE A 190 2.90 -18.21 5.22
CA ILE A 190 1.55 -18.64 4.85
C ILE A 190 0.95 -19.35 6.07
N SER A 191 -0.10 -18.77 6.61
CA SER A 191 -0.87 -19.25 7.76
C SER A 191 -2.30 -19.58 7.34
N ASP A 192 -3.20 -19.76 8.27
CA ASP A 192 -4.63 -19.91 8.04
C ASP A 192 -5.42 -18.79 8.73
N LEU A 193 -6.70 -18.64 8.36
CA LEU A 193 -7.58 -17.60 8.88
C LEU A 193 -7.77 -17.66 10.40
N GLU A 194 -7.74 -18.84 11.00
CA GLU A 194 -7.87 -19.01 12.44
C GLU A 194 -6.66 -18.49 13.21
N ASN A 195 -5.45 -18.62 12.64
CA ASN A 195 -4.21 -18.47 13.39
C ASN A 195 -3.34 -17.25 12.96
N PHE A 196 -3.57 -16.66 11.78
CA PHE A 196 -2.67 -15.68 11.18
C PHE A 196 -2.41 -14.43 12.06
N THR A 197 -3.31 -14.07 12.96
CA THR A 197 -3.12 -12.93 13.86
C THR A 197 -2.09 -13.17 14.96
N LYS A 198 -1.64 -14.42 15.12
CA LYS A 198 -0.57 -14.82 16.04
C LYS A 198 0.82 -14.58 15.45
N GLU A 199 0.88 -14.40 14.12
CA GLU A 199 2.13 -14.12 13.41
C GLU A 199 2.60 -12.69 13.67
N GLU A 200 3.89 -12.46 13.45
CA GLU A 200 4.47 -11.13 13.58
C GLU A 200 3.97 -10.22 12.46
N VAL A 201 3.26 -9.16 12.82
CA VAL A 201 2.67 -8.19 11.91
C VAL A 201 2.95 -6.77 12.39
N ASP A 202 3.47 -5.93 11.50
CA ASP A 202 3.79 -4.52 11.75
C ASP A 202 3.21 -3.59 10.67
N MET A 203 3.62 -2.31 10.68
CA MET A 203 3.21 -1.29 9.69
C MET A 203 3.79 -1.54 8.29
N GLN A 204 4.82 -2.36 8.14
CA GLN A 204 5.46 -2.68 6.86
C GLN A 204 5.00 -4.04 6.32
N THR A 205 3.94 -4.58 6.91
CA THR A 205 3.36 -5.87 6.55
C THR A 205 2.14 -5.69 5.66
N LEU A 206 1.99 -6.56 4.68
CA LEU A 206 0.75 -6.77 3.93
C LEU A 206 0.19 -8.15 4.26
N VAL A 207 -1.11 -8.23 4.50
CA VAL A 207 -1.82 -9.49 4.75
C VAL A 207 -2.77 -9.74 3.58
N ILE A 208 -2.74 -10.93 2.98
CA ILE A 208 -3.66 -11.36 1.92
C ILE A 208 -4.47 -12.55 2.43
N ILE A 209 -5.76 -12.36 2.64
CA ILE A 209 -6.71 -13.41 3.01
C ILE A 209 -7.30 -14.00 1.74
N GLY A 210 -7.12 -15.30 1.53
CA GLY A 210 -7.67 -16.03 0.40
C GLY A 210 -9.19 -16.03 0.35
N ASN A 211 -9.79 -16.46 -0.76
CA ASN A 211 -11.22 -16.73 -0.86
C ASN A 211 -11.53 -18.23 -0.64
N SER A 212 -12.79 -18.65 -0.82
CA SER A 212 -13.23 -20.04 -0.60
C SER A 212 -12.49 -21.08 -1.47
N GLN A 213 -11.88 -20.65 -2.57
CA GLN A 213 -11.18 -21.52 -3.52
C GLN A 213 -9.66 -21.45 -3.39
N THR A 214 -9.15 -20.56 -2.55
CA THR A 214 -7.71 -20.40 -2.37
C THR A 214 -7.11 -21.62 -1.66
N TYR A 215 -6.00 -22.13 -2.17
CA TYR A 215 -5.27 -23.24 -1.60
C TYR A 215 -3.77 -22.98 -1.57
N VAL A 216 -3.04 -23.86 -0.89
CA VAL A 216 -1.58 -23.81 -0.82
C VAL A 216 -1.03 -25.11 -1.42
N GLU A 217 -0.13 -24.96 -2.39
CA GLU A 217 0.56 -26.08 -2.99
C GLU A 217 2.05 -25.73 -3.21
N ASN A 218 2.92 -26.64 -2.85
CA ASN A 218 4.38 -26.47 -2.94
C ASN A 218 4.87 -25.14 -2.32
N GLY A 219 4.29 -24.74 -1.18
CA GLY A 219 4.63 -23.49 -0.49
C GLY A 219 4.16 -22.21 -1.21
N ARG A 220 3.24 -22.34 -2.16
CA ARG A 220 2.63 -21.20 -2.90
C ARG A 220 1.15 -21.08 -2.61
N MET A 221 0.69 -19.87 -2.39
CA MET A 221 -0.72 -19.54 -2.24
C MET A 221 -1.32 -19.25 -3.61
N ILE A 222 -2.38 -19.96 -3.97
CA ILE A 222 -3.00 -19.89 -5.30
C ILE A 222 -4.50 -19.70 -5.15
N THR A 223 -5.05 -18.71 -5.85
CA THR A 223 -6.51 -18.57 -6.04
C THR A 223 -6.80 -18.89 -7.50
N PRO A 224 -7.52 -20.01 -7.83
CA PRO A 224 -7.73 -20.42 -9.20
C PRO A 224 -8.61 -19.43 -9.96
N ARG A 225 -8.30 -19.22 -11.25
CA ARG A 225 -9.15 -18.40 -12.14
C ARG A 225 -10.40 -19.14 -12.64
N GLY A 226 -10.43 -20.46 -12.46
CA GLY A 226 -11.54 -21.31 -12.93
C GLY A 226 -11.30 -21.98 -14.29
N TYR A 227 -10.03 -22.07 -14.73
CA TYR A 227 -9.70 -22.88 -15.91
C TYR A 227 -9.96 -24.36 -15.63
N LYS A 228 -10.49 -25.08 -16.65
CA LYS A 228 -10.57 -26.54 -16.63
C LYS A 228 -9.20 -27.07 -17.03
N LEU A 229 -8.51 -27.72 -16.11
CA LEU A 229 -7.22 -28.34 -16.30
C LEU A 229 -7.38 -29.84 -16.55
#